data_9c0d725cf6c065af90ce5dba929b446e
#
_entry.id   9c0d725cf6c065af90ce5dba929b446e
#
_cell.length_a   1.000
_cell.length_b   1.000
_cell.length_c   1.000
_cell.angle_alpha   90.00
_cell.angle_beta   90.00
_cell.angle_gamma   90.00
#
_symmetry.space_group_name_H-M   'P 1'
#
loop_
_entity.id
_entity.type
_entity.pdbx_description
1 polymer ?
#
loop_
_entity_poly.entity_id
_entity_poly.type
_entity_poly.pdbx_seq_one_letter_code
_entity_poly.pdbx_strand_id
1 'polypeptide(L)'
;KNSIDKIKEDKNHIFLFGAHIFSQMLIFNGLEKKSIVSVLDNDPKKQGEFLYGTNYKVFSPKILKKYKYPTVILRAGEYNEEIKKNILSTINVNTKFI
;
A
#
# COMPACT_ATOMS: atom_id res chain seq x y z
N LYS A 1 -25.77 -7.33 -4.57
CA LYS A 1 -24.54 -7.66 -4.39
C LYS A 1 -23.60 -7.14 -5.41
N ASN A 2 -24.00 -7.26 -6.45
CA ASN A 2 -23.27 -6.88 -7.40
C ASN A 2 -22.94 -5.46 -7.44
N SER A 3 -23.78 -4.50 -7.10
CA SER A 3 -23.43 -3.09 -7.16
C SER A 3 -22.35 -2.75 -6.17
N ILE A 4 -22.41 -3.27 -4.98
CA ILE A 4 -21.41 -2.97 -3.98
C ILE A 4 -20.10 -3.60 -4.34
N ASP A 5 -20.11 -4.83 -4.84
CA ASP A 5 -18.89 -5.49 -5.24
C ASP A 5 -18.23 -4.77 -6.40
N LYS A 6 -19.03 -4.28 -7.32
CA LYS A 6 -18.52 -3.56 -8.44
C LYS A 6 -17.88 -2.25 -8.01
N ILE A 7 -18.48 -1.55 -7.07
CA ILE A 7 -17.91 -0.34 -6.54
C ILE A 7 -16.56 -0.63 -5.90
N LYS A 8 -16.45 -1.71 -5.15
CA LYS A 8 -15.19 -2.09 -4.55
C LYS A 8 -14.15 -2.41 -5.59
N GLU A 9 -14.52 -3.06 -6.64
CA GLU A 9 -13.60 -3.39 -7.70
C GLU A 9 -13.13 -2.17 -8.44
N ASP A 10 -14.02 -1.21 -8.62
CA ASP A 10 -13.70 0.01 -9.33
C ASP A 10 -12.94 1.00 -8.49
N LYS A 11 -13.00 0.86 -7.19
CA LYS A 11 -12.29 1.77 -6.32
C LYS A 11 -10.83 1.45 -6.31
N ASN A 12 -10.05 2.48 -6.34
CA ASN A 12 -8.61 2.32 -6.19
C ASN A 12 -8.30 2.14 -4.72
N HIS A 13 -7.77 0.99 -4.39
CA HIS A 13 -7.29 0.76 -3.04
C HIS A 13 -5.82 1.16 -3.03
N ILE A 14 -5.52 2.24 -2.34
CA ILE A 14 -4.20 2.85 -2.37
C ILE A 14 -3.43 2.50 -1.10
N PHE A 15 -2.19 2.07 -1.30
CA PHE A 15 -1.30 1.70 -0.22
C PHE A 15 -0.02 2.50 -0.31
N LEU A 16 0.57 2.83 0.83
CA LEU A 16 1.90 3.43 0.86
C LEU A 16 2.91 2.34 1.15
N PHE A 17 3.98 2.28 0.37
CA PHE A 17 5.02 1.30 0.64
C PHE A 17 6.16 1.95 1.40
N GLY A 18 6.49 1.38 2.56
CA GLY A 18 7.56 1.87 3.39
C GLY A 18 7.05 2.56 4.65
N ALA A 19 7.25 1.92 5.80
CA ALA A 19 6.83 2.48 7.08
C ALA A 19 7.98 3.33 7.63
N HIS A 20 8.14 4.52 7.07
CA HIS A 20 9.23 5.40 7.44
C HIS A 20 8.78 6.85 7.34
N ILE A 21 9.71 7.75 7.58
CA ILE A 21 9.40 9.17 7.73
C ILE A 21 8.79 9.78 6.46
N PHE A 22 9.16 9.28 5.29
CA PHE A 22 8.61 9.80 4.04
C PHE A 22 7.10 9.57 3.98
N SER A 23 6.66 8.37 4.37
CA SER A 23 5.22 8.06 4.42
C SER A 23 4.51 8.94 5.43
N GLN A 24 5.15 9.16 6.60
CA GLN A 24 4.59 10.06 7.59
C GLN A 24 4.42 11.47 7.03
N MET A 25 5.43 11.94 6.31
CA MET A 25 5.37 13.28 5.72
C MET A 25 4.27 13.40 4.69
N LEU A 26 4.08 12.39 3.87
CA LEU A 26 3.01 12.40 2.89
C LEU A 26 1.65 12.51 3.55
N ILE A 27 1.46 11.76 4.61
CA ILE A 27 0.19 11.77 5.33
C ILE A 27 -0.03 13.11 6.01
N PHE A 28 1.00 13.64 6.67
CA PHE A 28 0.89 14.93 7.36
C PHE A 28 0.65 16.07 6.40
N ASN A 29 1.14 15.95 5.17
CA ASN A 29 0.97 17.00 4.18
C ASN A 29 -0.32 16.87 3.40
N GLY A 30 -1.25 16.11 3.92
CA GLY A 30 -2.59 16.11 3.36
C GLY A 30 -2.86 15.07 2.30
N LEU A 31 -2.00 14.05 2.21
CA LEU A 31 -2.33 12.93 1.36
C LEU A 31 -3.69 12.42 1.78
N GLU A 32 -4.55 12.21 0.83
CA GLU A 32 -5.95 11.98 1.11
C GLU A 32 -6.18 10.74 1.95
N LYS A 33 -6.58 10.95 3.17
CA LYS A 33 -6.72 9.87 4.14
C LYS A 33 -7.70 8.81 3.73
N LYS A 34 -8.79 9.21 3.14
CA LYS A 34 -9.81 8.24 2.78
C LYS A 34 -9.40 7.39 1.61
N SER A 35 -8.35 7.75 0.90
CA SER A 35 -7.87 6.97 -0.22
C SER A 35 -6.82 5.95 0.18
N ILE A 36 -6.28 6.07 1.39
CA ILE A 36 -5.20 5.20 1.84
C ILE A 36 -5.77 4.05 2.66
N VAL A 37 -5.53 2.83 2.24
CA VAL A 37 -5.98 1.67 2.97
C VAL A 37 -5.03 1.36 4.12
N SER A 38 -3.76 1.26 3.83
CA SER A 38 -2.76 1.00 4.87
C SER A 38 -1.36 1.22 4.32
N VAL A 39 -0.39 0.99 5.17
CA VAL A 39 1.03 1.12 4.85
C VAL A 39 1.63 -0.26 4.77
N LEU A 40 2.51 -0.48 3.80
CA LEU A 40 3.14 -1.77 3.59
C LEU A 40 4.63 -1.70 3.89
N ASP A 41 5.17 -2.76 4.45
CA ASP A 41 6.60 -2.87 4.66
C ASP A 41 6.99 -4.34 4.71
N ASN A 42 8.15 -4.66 4.15
CA ASN A 42 8.65 -6.03 4.18
C ASN A 42 9.30 -6.39 5.52
N ASP A 43 9.58 -5.40 6.34
CA ASP A 43 10.24 -5.62 7.62
C ASP A 43 9.27 -6.22 8.62
N PRO A 44 9.49 -7.48 9.05
CA PRO A 44 8.55 -8.12 9.99
C PRO A 44 8.42 -7.37 11.31
N LYS A 45 9.43 -6.61 11.68
CA LYS A 45 9.38 -5.85 12.93
C LYS A 45 8.39 -4.70 12.87
N LYS A 46 8.11 -4.21 11.68
CA LYS A 46 7.17 -3.11 11.51
C LYS A 46 5.76 -3.59 11.28
N GLN A 47 5.62 -4.80 10.80
CA GLN A 47 4.29 -5.34 10.48
C GLN A 47 3.48 -5.53 11.76
N GLY A 48 2.24 -5.08 11.72
CA GLY A 48 1.35 -5.16 12.89
C GLY A 48 1.42 -3.94 13.77
N GLU A 49 2.41 -3.06 13.56
CA GLU A 49 2.54 -1.83 14.32
C GLU A 49 1.90 -0.70 13.55
N PHE A 50 1.60 0.41 14.23
CA PHE A 50 1.10 1.59 13.54
C PHE A 50 2.25 2.43 13.03
N LEU A 51 2.07 3.05 11.87
CA LEU A 51 3.03 4.03 11.41
C LEU A 51 3.02 5.17 12.41
N TYR A 52 4.20 5.53 12.91
CA TYR A 52 4.34 6.49 13.99
C TYR A 52 3.58 7.79 13.70
N GLY A 53 2.76 8.21 14.64
CA GLY A 53 1.98 9.44 14.50
C GLY A 53 0.75 9.31 13.64
N THR A 54 0.35 8.12 13.27
CA THR A 54 -0.83 7.92 12.43
C THR A 54 -1.68 6.78 12.97
N ASN A 55 -2.86 6.62 12.36
CA ASN A 55 -3.73 5.49 12.66
C ASN A 55 -3.59 4.39 11.62
N TYR A 56 -2.59 4.46 10.76
CA TYR A 56 -2.40 3.45 9.73
C TYR A 56 -1.52 2.33 10.25
N LYS A 57 -2.07 1.12 10.20
CA LYS A 57 -1.32 -0.06 10.60
C LYS A 57 -0.46 -0.53 9.44
N VAL A 58 0.71 -1.06 9.76
CA VAL A 58 1.64 -1.56 8.77
C VAL A 58 1.37 -3.03 8.50
N PHE A 59 1.28 -3.40 7.24
CA PHE A 59 1.02 -4.78 6.85
C PHE A 59 2.10 -5.31 5.92
N SER A 60 2.18 -6.62 5.84
CA SER A 60 3.02 -7.27 4.83
C SER A 60 2.45 -6.94 3.44
N PRO A 61 3.30 -6.75 2.44
CA PRO A 61 2.82 -6.55 1.07
C PRO A 61 1.94 -7.68 0.56
N LYS A 62 2.00 -8.83 1.19
CA LYS A 62 1.15 -9.97 0.81
C LYS A 62 -0.33 -9.66 0.91
N ILE A 63 -0.70 -8.63 1.67
CA ILE A 63 -2.09 -8.24 1.79
C ILE A 63 -2.66 -7.82 0.44
N LEU A 64 -1.81 -7.43 -0.50
CA LEU A 64 -2.26 -7.02 -1.84
C LEU A 64 -2.97 -8.15 -2.58
N LYS A 65 -2.74 -9.39 -2.18
CA LYS A 65 -3.44 -10.52 -2.80
C LYS A 65 -4.95 -10.45 -2.62
N LYS A 66 -5.38 -9.73 -1.61
CA LYS A 66 -6.81 -9.63 -1.30
C LYS A 66 -7.54 -8.60 -2.17
N TYR A 67 -6.80 -7.86 -2.96
CA TYR A 67 -7.39 -6.78 -3.76
C TYR A 67 -7.21 -7.08 -5.24
N LYS A 68 -8.20 -6.71 -6.02
CA LYS A 68 -8.20 -7.03 -7.43
C LYS A 68 -7.22 -6.13 -8.21
N TYR A 69 -7.29 -4.86 -7.97
CA TYR A 69 -6.46 -3.88 -8.67
C TYR A 69 -5.90 -2.86 -7.68
N PRO A 70 -4.95 -3.27 -6.84
CA PRO A 70 -4.42 -2.33 -5.84
C PRO A 70 -3.44 -1.35 -6.48
N THR A 71 -3.33 -0.17 -5.88
CA THR A 71 -2.37 0.84 -6.28
C THR A 71 -1.40 1.05 -5.13
N VAL A 72 -0.11 1.07 -5.44
CA VAL A 72 0.92 1.26 -4.44
C VAL A 72 1.71 2.51 -4.76
N ILE A 73 1.80 3.41 -3.78
CA ILE A 73 2.67 4.57 -3.88
C ILE A 73 4.04 4.10 -3.43
N LEU A 74 4.98 4.08 -4.35
CA LEU A 74 6.29 3.51 -4.12
C LEU A 74 7.37 4.55 -4.35
N ARG A 75 8.07 4.88 -3.27
CA ARG A 75 9.13 5.88 -3.30
C ARG A 75 10.35 5.34 -2.56
N ALA A 76 10.88 4.24 -3.06
CA ALA A 76 12.01 3.55 -2.43
C ALA A 76 13.33 3.78 -3.16
N GLY A 77 13.38 4.74 -4.06
CA GLY A 77 14.59 5.09 -4.75
C GLY A 77 15.12 3.94 -5.60
N GLU A 78 16.35 3.58 -5.38
CA GLU A 78 16.98 2.54 -6.19
C GLU A 78 16.36 1.16 -5.98
N TYR A 79 15.57 0.98 -4.96
CA TYR A 79 14.91 -0.31 -4.72
C TYR A 79 13.56 -0.44 -5.40
N ASN A 80 13.10 0.61 -6.08
CA ASN A 80 11.77 0.59 -6.69
C ASN A 80 11.56 -0.57 -7.63
N GLU A 81 12.53 -0.82 -8.52
CA GLU A 81 12.34 -1.85 -9.53
C GLU A 81 12.32 -3.24 -8.92
N GLU A 82 13.13 -3.46 -7.94
CA GLU A 82 13.16 -4.74 -7.26
C GLU A 82 11.84 -5.01 -6.53
N ILE A 83 11.32 -4.01 -5.85
CA ILE A 83 10.06 -4.13 -5.13
C ILE A 83 8.90 -4.37 -6.09
N LYS A 84 8.85 -3.62 -7.18
CA LYS A 84 7.82 -3.82 -8.19
C LYS A 84 7.84 -5.22 -8.73
N LYS A 85 9.03 -5.68 -9.10
CA LYS A 85 9.19 -7.01 -9.68
C LYS A 85 8.71 -8.08 -8.71
N ASN A 86 9.07 -7.95 -7.46
CA ASN A 86 8.65 -8.91 -6.45
C ASN A 86 7.14 -8.93 -6.29
N ILE A 87 6.51 -7.77 -6.21
CA ILE A 87 5.06 -7.69 -6.03
C ILE A 87 4.34 -8.25 -7.24
N LEU A 88 4.76 -7.85 -8.43
CA LEU A 88 4.07 -8.28 -9.65
C LEU A 88 4.24 -9.77 -9.91
N SER A 89 5.37 -10.33 -9.55
CA SER A 89 5.63 -11.74 -9.87
C SER A 89 5.15 -12.71 -8.80
N THR A 90 5.09 -12.29 -7.54
CA THR A 90 4.79 -13.23 -6.46
C THR A 90 3.55 -12.87 -5.64
N ILE A 91 3.04 -11.66 -5.77
CA ILE A 91 1.94 -11.22 -4.92
C ILE A 91 0.70 -10.88 -5.73
N ASN A 92 0.77 -9.88 -6.59
CA ASN A 92 -0.40 -9.47 -7.35
C ASN A 92 0.02 -8.79 -8.64
N VAL A 93 -0.20 -9.49 -9.76
CA VAL A 93 0.21 -9.01 -11.07
C VAL A 93 -0.58 -7.78 -11.52
N ASN A 94 -1.71 -7.52 -10.90
CA ASN A 94 -2.56 -6.37 -11.26
C ASN A 94 -2.25 -5.11 -10.46
N THR A 95 -1.17 -5.12 -9.68
CA THR A 95 -0.81 -3.97 -8.88
C THR A 95 -0.33 -2.82 -9.76
N LYS A 96 -0.83 -1.64 -9.47
CA LYS A 96 -0.41 -0.42 -10.16
C LYS A 96 0.52 0.35 -9.24
N PHE A 97 1.53 0.98 -9.79
CA PHE A 97 2.48 1.76 -9.00
C PHE A 97 2.48 3.22 -9.41
N ILE A 98 2.60 4.09 -8.45
CA ILE A 98 2.75 5.53 -8.70
C ILE A 98 3.82 6.12 -7.80
#